data_5cf4dd99acd8a9d575cf47fa81e799a2
#
_entry.id   5cf4dd99acd8a9d575cf47fa81e799a2
#
_cell.length_a   1.000
_cell.length_b   1.000
_cell.length_c   1.000
_cell.angle_alpha   90.00
_cell.angle_beta   90.00
_cell.angle_gamma   90.00
#
_symmetry.space_group_name_H-M   'P 1'
#
loop_
_entity.id
_entity.type
_entity.pdbx_description
1 polymer ?
#
loop_
_entity_poly.entity_id
_entity_poly.type
_entity_poly.pdbx_seq_one_letter_code
_entity_poly.pdbx_strand_id
1 'polypeptide(L)'
;MGAAQTQVRFLSEEYLAEMETLASANQKPIPHVNVRVQFRVTDTPESTVYFYLVIERGTIVKVFRGRIEDSDLTITATYRDLVDFQSGELHAATAFVTGQFAVTGDKAKLLDLMIVLQSGAYHLFVADLWARTTW
;
A
#
# COMPACT_ATOMS: atom_id res chain seq x y z
N MET A 1 1.80 -27.31 16.79
CA MET A 1 1.94 -26.21 16.71
C MET A 1 1.31 -25.67 15.67
N GLY A 2 0.52 -24.99 15.84
CA GLY A 2 -0.10 -24.38 14.78
C GLY A 2 0.96 -24.04 13.75
N ALA A 3 0.63 -24.08 12.54
CA ALA A 3 1.56 -23.64 11.55
C ALA A 3 2.05 -22.28 11.98
N ALA A 4 3.32 -22.19 12.16
CA ALA A 4 3.92 -20.89 12.36
C ALA A 4 3.54 -20.03 11.17
N GLN A 5 3.01 -18.85 11.42
CA GLN A 5 2.74 -17.94 10.33
C GLN A 5 4.06 -17.64 9.66
N THR A 6 4.10 -17.80 8.36
CA THR A 6 5.29 -17.49 7.60
C THR A 6 5.57 -16.01 7.68
N GLN A 7 6.78 -15.64 8.09
CA GLN A 7 7.21 -14.26 8.05
C GLN A 7 7.50 -13.86 6.61
N VAL A 8 7.14 -12.64 6.27
CA VAL A 8 7.40 -12.10 4.95
C VAL A 8 8.27 -10.87 5.06
N ARG A 9 9.14 -10.69 4.09
CA ARG A 9 10.00 -9.51 4.04
C ARG A 9 9.25 -8.36 3.38
N PHE A 10 9.33 -7.19 4.00
CA PHE A 10 8.64 -6.01 3.49
C PHE A 10 9.03 -5.71 2.04
N LEU A 11 8.03 -5.46 1.22
CA LEU A 11 8.13 -5.17 -0.23
C LEU A 11 8.64 -6.34 -1.08
N SER A 12 8.77 -7.54 -0.53
CA SER A 12 9.05 -8.73 -1.33
C SER A 12 7.82 -9.12 -2.14
N GLU A 13 8.00 -9.96 -3.14
CA GLU A 13 6.87 -10.46 -3.92
C GLU A 13 5.87 -11.19 -3.04
N GLU A 14 6.35 -11.95 -2.04
CA GLU A 14 5.51 -12.64 -1.08
C GLU A 14 4.69 -11.67 -0.24
N TYR A 15 5.30 -10.56 0.20
CA TYR A 15 4.58 -9.52 0.95
C TYR A 15 3.44 -8.94 0.12
N LEU A 16 3.74 -8.58 -1.14
CA LEU A 16 2.75 -7.97 -2.01
C LEU A 16 1.63 -8.94 -2.35
N ALA A 17 1.96 -10.22 -2.56
CA ALA A 17 0.96 -11.26 -2.81
C ALA A 17 0.05 -11.46 -1.59
N GLU A 18 0.61 -11.44 -0.38
CA GLU A 18 -0.18 -11.54 0.85
C GLU A 18 -1.09 -10.35 1.04
N MET A 19 -0.61 -9.15 0.71
CA MET A 19 -1.45 -7.95 0.78
C MET A 19 -2.64 -8.08 -0.16
N GLU A 20 -2.44 -8.56 -1.37
CA GLU A 20 -3.52 -8.75 -2.34
C GLU A 20 -4.53 -9.78 -1.82
N THR A 21 -4.06 -10.88 -1.27
CA THR A 21 -4.92 -11.93 -0.72
C THR A 21 -5.75 -11.40 0.46
N LEU A 22 -5.13 -10.71 1.40
CA LEU A 22 -5.83 -10.18 2.56
C LEU A 22 -6.83 -9.09 2.16
N ALA A 23 -6.47 -8.26 1.21
CA ALA A 23 -7.36 -7.22 0.72
C ALA A 23 -8.62 -7.84 0.08
N SER A 24 -8.43 -8.87 -0.75
CA SER A 24 -9.56 -9.55 -1.40
C SER A 24 -10.53 -10.15 -0.39
N ALA A 25 -10.02 -10.65 0.73
CA ALA A 25 -10.83 -11.32 1.74
C ALA A 25 -11.53 -10.35 2.68
N ASN A 26 -11.01 -9.12 2.84
CA ASN A 26 -11.39 -8.26 3.97
C ASN A 26 -11.97 -6.90 3.58
N GLN A 27 -11.99 -6.54 2.31
CA GLN A 27 -12.50 -5.22 1.90
C GLN A 27 -13.92 -5.31 1.37
N LYS A 28 -14.69 -4.27 1.68
CA LYS A 28 -16.05 -4.11 1.14
C LYS A 28 -15.98 -3.17 -0.06
N PRO A 29 -16.77 -3.40 -1.11
CA PRO A 29 -16.80 -2.52 -2.26
C PRO A 29 -17.23 -1.10 -1.90
N ILE A 30 -16.61 -0.13 -2.52
CA ILE A 30 -16.98 1.28 -2.44
C ILE A 30 -17.14 1.75 -3.89
N PRO A 31 -18.39 1.85 -4.40
CA PRO A 31 -18.62 2.31 -5.77
C PRO A 31 -17.94 3.65 -6.01
N HIS A 32 -17.48 3.89 -7.20
CA HIS A 32 -16.84 5.14 -7.63
C HIS A 32 -15.37 5.29 -7.20
N VAL A 33 -14.81 4.37 -6.43
CA VAL A 33 -13.42 4.46 -6.00
C VAL A 33 -12.60 3.52 -6.87
N ASN A 34 -11.95 4.09 -7.88
CA ASN A 34 -11.09 3.34 -8.81
C ASN A 34 -9.80 4.14 -9.00
N VAL A 35 -8.66 3.54 -8.69
CA VAL A 35 -7.39 4.23 -8.83
C VAL A 35 -6.25 3.26 -9.07
N ARG A 36 -5.33 3.65 -9.96
CA ARG A 36 -4.09 2.93 -10.22
C ARG A 36 -2.94 3.75 -9.64
N VAL A 37 -2.22 3.17 -8.71
CA VAL A 37 -1.19 3.88 -7.96
C VAL A 37 0.16 3.24 -8.18
N GLN A 38 1.12 4.02 -8.68
CA GLN A 38 2.51 3.60 -8.77
C GLN A 38 3.25 4.11 -7.54
N PHE A 39 3.94 3.21 -6.84
CA PHE A 39 4.80 3.59 -5.73
C PHE A 39 6.26 3.51 -6.16
N ARG A 40 7.02 4.52 -5.73
CA ARG A 40 8.47 4.55 -5.88
C ARG A 40 9.04 4.69 -4.47
N VAL A 41 9.68 3.65 -3.99
CA VAL A 41 10.20 3.61 -2.62
C VAL A 41 11.71 3.72 -2.67
N THR A 42 12.23 4.80 -2.07
CA THR A 42 13.67 5.08 -2.07
C THR A 42 14.31 4.58 -0.77
N ASP A 43 15.64 4.48 -0.79
CA ASP A 43 16.43 4.12 0.40
C ASP A 43 16.04 2.76 1.02
N THR A 44 15.62 1.82 0.19
CA THR A 44 15.37 0.45 0.63
C THR A 44 16.70 -0.31 0.72
N PRO A 45 16.72 -1.47 1.39
CA PRO A 45 17.92 -2.33 1.35
C PRO A 45 18.32 -2.76 -0.05
N GLU A 46 17.40 -2.68 -1.02
CA GLU A 46 17.65 -3.01 -2.43
C GLU A 46 17.76 -1.75 -3.30
N SER A 47 18.04 -0.59 -2.72
CA SER A 47 18.06 0.70 -3.39
C SER A 47 16.63 1.21 -3.64
N THR A 48 16.23 1.50 -4.88
CA THR A 48 14.86 1.96 -5.17
C THR A 48 14.00 0.78 -5.62
N VAL A 49 12.84 0.65 -5.01
CA VAL A 49 11.88 -0.40 -5.34
C VAL A 49 10.61 0.23 -5.88
N TYR A 50 10.10 -0.34 -6.96
CA TYR A 50 8.81 0.06 -7.54
C TYR A 50 7.79 -1.02 -7.30
N PHE A 51 6.59 -0.63 -6.91
CA PHE A 51 5.44 -1.54 -6.90
C PHE A 51 4.18 -0.73 -7.18
N TYR A 52 3.08 -1.41 -7.50
CA TYR A 52 1.85 -0.70 -7.80
C TYR A 52 0.63 -1.41 -7.23
N LEU A 53 -0.40 -0.62 -7.00
CA LEU A 53 -1.72 -1.08 -6.58
C LEU A 53 -2.74 -0.75 -7.66
N VAL A 54 -3.66 -1.68 -7.88
CA VAL A 54 -4.87 -1.41 -8.68
C VAL A 54 -6.06 -1.53 -7.73
N ILE A 55 -6.83 -0.46 -7.63
CA ILE A 55 -8.02 -0.42 -6.80
C ILE A 55 -9.23 -0.29 -7.72
N GLU A 56 -10.17 -1.21 -7.58
CA GLU A 56 -11.42 -1.19 -8.33
C GLU A 56 -12.58 -1.29 -7.36
N ARG A 57 -13.50 -0.34 -7.44
CA ARG A 57 -14.65 -0.26 -6.52
C ARG A 57 -14.23 -0.29 -5.06
N GLY A 58 -13.16 0.44 -4.74
CA GLY A 58 -12.65 0.54 -3.38
C GLY A 58 -11.89 -0.67 -2.86
N THR A 59 -11.75 -1.71 -3.68
CA THR A 59 -11.04 -2.92 -3.30
C THR A 59 -9.70 -3.00 -4.01
N ILE A 60 -8.64 -3.29 -3.26
CA ILE A 60 -7.33 -3.55 -3.85
C ILE A 60 -7.43 -4.91 -4.54
N VAL A 61 -7.35 -4.92 -5.86
CA VAL A 61 -7.49 -6.14 -6.66
C VAL A 61 -6.16 -6.64 -7.21
N LYS A 62 -5.11 -5.82 -7.16
CA LYS A 62 -3.81 -6.19 -7.67
C LYS A 62 -2.72 -5.45 -6.93
N VAL A 63 -1.69 -6.17 -6.52
CA VAL A 63 -0.49 -5.61 -5.88
C VAL A 63 0.71 -6.31 -6.49
N PHE A 64 1.50 -5.57 -7.25
CA PHE A 64 2.63 -6.17 -7.96
C PHE A 64 3.88 -5.33 -7.84
N ARG A 65 5.01 -6.00 -7.82
CA ARG A 65 6.32 -5.36 -7.90
C ARG A 65 6.58 -4.97 -9.35
N GLY A 66 7.08 -3.74 -9.56
CA GLY A 66 7.40 -3.24 -10.88
C GLY A 66 6.64 -1.97 -11.21
N ARG A 67 6.69 -1.58 -12.49
CA ARG A 67 6.05 -0.35 -12.98
C ARG A 67 4.77 -0.68 -13.71
N ILE A 68 3.79 0.22 -13.56
CA ILE A 68 2.54 0.13 -14.29
C ILE A 68 2.46 1.30 -15.26
N GLU A 69 1.96 1.04 -16.47
CA GLU A 69 1.62 2.11 -17.41
C GLU A 69 0.26 2.68 -17.02
N ASP A 70 0.01 3.91 -17.40
CA ASP A 70 -1.29 4.56 -17.16
C ASP A 70 -1.69 4.64 -15.68
N SER A 71 -0.71 4.86 -14.79
CA SER A 71 -1.04 5.11 -13.39
C SER A 71 -1.74 6.46 -13.27
N ASP A 72 -2.74 6.52 -12.38
CA ASP A 72 -3.42 7.78 -12.07
C ASP A 72 -2.55 8.65 -11.17
N LEU A 73 -1.80 7.99 -10.28
CA LEU A 73 -0.94 8.64 -9.29
C LEU A 73 0.41 7.96 -9.22
N THR A 74 1.44 8.75 -8.92
CA THR A 74 2.74 8.22 -8.50
C THR A 74 3.04 8.77 -7.11
N ILE A 75 3.33 7.88 -6.18
CA ILE A 75 3.69 8.25 -4.81
C ILE A 75 5.14 7.87 -4.58
N THR A 76 5.95 8.84 -4.19
CA THR A 76 7.35 8.60 -3.84
C THR A 76 7.50 8.75 -2.33
N ALA A 77 8.08 7.74 -1.71
CA ALA A 77 8.30 7.72 -0.27
C ALA A 77 9.62 7.02 0.04
N THR A 78 10.21 7.34 1.20
CA THR A 78 11.37 6.58 1.66
C THR A 78 10.90 5.26 2.25
N TYR A 79 11.80 4.30 2.30
CA TYR A 79 11.54 3.01 2.94
C TYR A 79 11.09 3.21 4.39
N ARG A 80 11.76 4.07 5.13
CA ARG A 80 11.44 4.33 6.53
C ARG A 80 10.04 4.91 6.69
N ASP A 81 9.68 5.89 5.88
CA ASP A 81 8.35 6.49 5.97
C ASP A 81 7.25 5.47 5.63
N LEU A 82 7.52 4.59 4.67
CA LEU A 82 6.56 3.56 4.32
C LEU A 82 6.44 2.51 5.43
N VAL A 83 7.56 2.14 6.07
CA VAL A 83 7.54 1.27 7.26
C VAL A 83 6.70 1.92 8.36
N ASP A 84 6.92 3.19 8.64
CA ASP A 84 6.15 3.90 9.67
C ASP A 84 4.67 3.96 9.33
N PHE A 85 4.33 4.14 8.06
CA PHE A 85 2.94 4.14 7.63
C PHE A 85 2.27 2.76 7.82
N GLN A 86 2.92 1.71 7.38
CA GLN A 86 2.36 0.36 7.48
C GLN A 86 2.30 -0.15 8.92
N SER A 87 3.20 0.30 9.77
CA SER A 87 3.20 -0.08 11.19
C SER A 87 2.19 0.73 12.02
N GLY A 88 1.58 1.76 11.44
CA GLY A 88 0.63 2.62 12.14
C GLY A 88 1.24 3.84 12.81
N GLU A 89 2.56 4.02 12.73
CA GLU A 89 3.24 5.17 13.33
C GLU A 89 3.02 6.46 12.55
N LEU A 90 2.75 6.36 11.26
CA LEU A 90 2.53 7.51 10.38
C LEU A 90 1.13 7.42 9.76
N HIS A 91 0.30 8.42 10.01
CA HIS A 91 -1.04 8.47 9.43
C HIS A 91 -0.99 8.98 8.00
N ALA A 92 -1.89 8.47 7.15
CA ALA A 92 -1.93 8.82 5.74
C ALA A 92 -2.05 10.34 5.53
N ALA A 93 -2.97 10.99 6.22
CA ALA A 93 -3.17 12.42 6.08
C ALA A 93 -1.88 13.20 6.39
N THR A 94 -1.20 12.84 7.46
CA THR A 94 0.07 13.47 7.84
C THR A 94 1.13 13.25 6.78
N ALA A 95 1.25 12.03 6.26
CA ALA A 95 2.25 11.70 5.25
C ALA A 95 2.10 12.57 3.99
N PHE A 96 0.88 12.78 3.55
CA PHE A 96 0.62 13.58 2.35
C PHE A 96 0.78 15.08 2.61
N VAL A 97 0.31 15.58 3.76
CA VAL A 97 0.39 17.00 4.09
C VAL A 97 1.85 17.44 4.30
N THR A 98 2.66 16.61 4.92
CA THR A 98 4.07 16.95 5.19
C THR A 98 4.98 16.73 3.98
N GLY A 99 4.48 16.05 2.93
CA GLY A 99 5.30 15.72 1.78
C GLY A 99 6.17 14.48 1.98
N GLN A 100 6.02 13.77 3.10
CA GLN A 100 6.72 12.49 3.30
C GLN A 100 6.31 11.49 2.21
N PHE A 101 5.04 11.54 1.81
CA PHE A 101 4.56 10.88 0.60
C PHE A 101 4.37 11.95 -0.47
N ALA A 102 5.30 12.03 -1.40
CA ALA A 102 5.22 13.00 -2.49
C ALA A 102 4.37 12.43 -3.62
N VAL A 103 3.33 13.17 -4.00
CA VAL A 103 2.34 12.69 -4.96
C VAL A 103 2.39 13.53 -6.24
N THR A 104 2.38 12.83 -7.37
CA THR A 104 2.15 13.45 -8.68
C THR A 104 1.00 12.72 -9.36
N GLY A 105 0.27 13.43 -10.22
CA GLY A 105 -0.83 12.85 -10.98
C GLY A 105 -2.17 13.50 -10.69
N ASP A 106 -3.25 12.73 -10.86
CA ASP A 106 -4.62 13.22 -10.74
C ASP A 106 -5.03 13.35 -9.26
N LYS A 107 -5.20 14.57 -8.78
CA LYS A 107 -5.52 14.83 -7.38
C LYS A 107 -6.91 14.33 -6.97
N ALA A 108 -7.83 14.22 -7.90
CA ALA A 108 -9.13 13.63 -7.60
C ALA A 108 -8.97 12.15 -7.24
N LYS A 109 -8.04 11.47 -7.91
CA LYS A 109 -7.72 10.07 -7.61
C LYS A 109 -7.01 9.92 -6.26
N LEU A 110 -6.29 10.96 -5.82
CA LEU A 110 -5.70 10.93 -4.48
C LEU A 110 -6.79 10.87 -3.41
N LEU A 111 -7.88 11.58 -3.59
CA LEU A 111 -9.00 11.52 -2.64
C LEU A 111 -9.59 10.11 -2.59
N ASP A 112 -9.72 9.46 -3.74
CA ASP A 112 -10.20 8.07 -3.80
C ASP A 112 -9.25 7.14 -3.05
N LEU A 113 -7.95 7.30 -3.26
CA LEU A 113 -6.95 6.50 -2.55
C LEU A 113 -7.05 6.71 -1.04
N MET A 114 -7.22 7.94 -0.60
CA MET A 114 -7.32 8.26 0.83
C MET A 114 -8.52 7.56 1.49
N ILE A 115 -9.63 7.43 0.77
CA ILE A 115 -10.80 6.70 1.28
C ILE A 115 -10.41 5.26 1.62
N VAL A 116 -9.64 4.61 0.76
CA VAL A 116 -9.20 3.23 0.98
C VAL A 116 -8.18 3.16 2.11
N LEU A 117 -7.16 4.01 2.08
CA LEU A 117 -6.07 3.97 3.07
C LEU A 117 -6.53 4.31 4.48
N GLN A 118 -7.60 5.08 4.62
CA GLN A 118 -8.14 5.46 5.92
C GLN A 118 -9.29 4.57 6.36
N SER A 119 -9.66 3.56 5.57
CA SER A 119 -10.74 2.65 5.94
C SER A 119 -10.33 1.72 7.07
N GLY A 120 -11.30 1.33 7.90
CA GLY A 120 -11.06 0.36 8.97
C GLY A 120 -10.63 -0.99 8.43
N ALA A 121 -11.18 -1.40 7.29
CA ALA A 121 -10.79 -2.67 6.66
C ALA A 121 -9.30 -2.68 6.28
N TYR A 122 -8.80 -1.59 5.69
CA TYR A 122 -7.38 -1.49 5.34
C TYR A 122 -6.50 -1.60 6.59
N HIS A 123 -6.84 -0.85 7.65
CA HIS A 123 -6.05 -0.88 8.88
C HIS A 123 -6.00 -2.28 9.50
N LEU A 124 -7.12 -3.01 9.47
CA LEU A 124 -7.18 -4.34 10.05
C LEU A 124 -6.31 -5.34 9.28
N PHE A 125 -6.42 -5.40 7.95
CA PHE A 125 -5.64 -6.40 7.23
C PHE A 125 -4.16 -6.04 7.16
N VAL A 126 -3.82 -4.75 7.16
CA VAL A 126 -2.43 -4.32 7.18
C VAL A 126 -1.80 -4.63 8.53
N ALA A 127 -2.52 -4.42 9.64
CA ALA A 127 -2.01 -4.78 10.96
C ALA A 127 -1.73 -6.28 11.06
N ASP A 128 -2.61 -7.11 10.53
CA ASP A 128 -2.42 -8.56 10.50
C ASP A 128 -1.18 -8.95 9.70
N LEU A 129 -1.00 -8.36 8.51
CA LEU A 129 0.16 -8.62 7.69
C LEU A 129 1.44 -8.10 8.35
N TRP A 130 1.39 -6.90 8.94
CA TRP A 130 2.56 -6.29 9.57
C TRP A 130 3.09 -7.10 10.74
N ALA A 131 2.20 -7.76 11.48
CA ALA A 131 2.59 -8.58 12.62
C ALA A 131 3.56 -9.71 12.26
N ARG A 132 3.60 -10.11 10.98
CA ARG A 132 4.50 -11.16 10.50
C ARG A 132 5.43 -10.66 9.39
N THR A 133 5.63 -9.35 9.32
CA THR A 133 6.52 -8.73 8.34
C THR A 133 7.86 -8.40 8.97
N THR A 134 8.94 -8.67 8.27
CA THR A 134 10.29 -8.26 8.66
C THR A 134 10.74 -7.11 7.74
N TRP A 135 11.55 -6.19 8.29
CA TRP A 135 12.04 -5.04 7.51
C TRP A 135 13.45 -4.62 7.90
#